data_c535d52d9f8039ab453827ed41f44d8f
#
_entry.id   c535d52d9f8039ab453827ed41f44d8f
#
_cell.length_a   1.000
_cell.length_b   1.000
_cell.length_c   1.000
_cell.angle_alpha   90.00
_cell.angle_beta   90.00
_cell.angle_gamma   90.00
#
_symmetry.space_group_name_H-M   'P 1'
#
loop_
_entity.id
_entity.type
_entity.pdbx_description
1 polymer ?
#
loop_
_entity_poly.entity_id
_entity_poly.type
_entity_poly.pdbx_seq_one_letter_code
_entity_poly.pdbx_strand_id
1 'polypeptide(L)'
;MTSLPCPYLGLIGKGVAGKIKVAQEDPKLKTIYIIGGTMGVGKTTVCQVMKEKLDNSVFLDGDWCWDSHPFQVTDETKKMVIQNICFLLNQFIHCSAYQTIIFCWVMHEQSIIDTILESLDKADCTLKVISLICDEAELEARLMKDIAAGIREKDVLKRSISRMGNYIKLNTVRLDTSNKKPMDIADEIIAL
;
A
#
# COMPACT_ATOMS: atom_id res chain seq x y z
N MET A 1 -0.08 -11.45 -38.19
CA MET A 1 -0.01 -10.99 -36.78
C MET A 1 0.96 -11.89 -36.07
N THR A 2 2.22 -11.50 -36.00
CA THR A 2 3.30 -12.28 -35.38
C THR A 2 3.43 -11.84 -33.93
N SER A 3 3.13 -12.76 -33.00
CA SER A 3 3.30 -12.57 -31.56
C SER A 3 4.80 -12.50 -31.25
N LEU A 4 5.23 -11.39 -30.63
CA LEU A 4 6.57 -11.25 -30.09
C LEU A 4 6.73 -12.19 -28.88
N PRO A 5 7.81 -12.98 -28.78
CA PRO A 5 8.06 -13.83 -27.63
C PRO A 5 8.48 -12.99 -26.42
N CYS A 6 7.89 -13.29 -25.26
CA CYS A 6 8.26 -12.73 -23.97
C CYS A 6 9.72 -13.08 -23.63
N PRO A 7 10.62 -12.13 -23.34
CA PRO A 7 12.05 -12.39 -23.17
C PRO A 7 12.44 -13.10 -21.85
N TYR A 8 11.49 -13.44 -20.99
CA TYR A 8 11.76 -14.03 -19.68
C TYR A 8 11.56 -15.56 -19.58
N LEU A 9 11.27 -16.26 -20.70
CA LEU A 9 11.01 -17.71 -20.66
C LEU A 9 12.27 -18.59 -20.90
N GLY A 10 13.47 -18.06 -20.80
CA GLY A 10 14.71 -18.71 -21.24
C GLY A 10 15.77 -19.04 -20.18
N LEU A 11 15.50 -19.04 -18.88
CA LEU A 11 16.50 -19.33 -17.83
C LEU A 11 16.15 -20.55 -16.97
N ILE A 12 15.88 -21.70 -17.62
CA ILE A 12 16.02 -22.99 -16.93
C ILE A 12 17.31 -23.63 -17.44
N GLY A 13 18.43 -23.18 -16.88
CA GLY A 13 19.76 -23.73 -17.15
C GLY A 13 20.01 -24.97 -16.28
N LYS A 14 20.57 -25.99 -16.94
CA LYS A 14 20.94 -27.31 -16.43
C LYS A 14 21.93 -27.26 -15.25
N GLY A 15 21.70 -28.14 -14.29
CA GLY A 15 22.33 -28.23 -13.00
C GLY A 15 23.86 -28.33 -12.95
N VAL A 16 24.36 -27.79 -11.86
CA VAL A 16 25.59 -28.22 -11.19
C VAL A 16 25.20 -28.61 -9.77
N ALA A 17 25.26 -29.91 -9.47
CA ALA A 17 24.99 -30.47 -8.16
C ALA A 17 26.17 -30.16 -7.22
N GLY A 18 26.19 -28.96 -6.67
CA GLY A 18 26.98 -28.62 -5.50
C GLY A 18 26.03 -28.53 -4.31
N LYS A 19 26.15 -29.41 -3.33
CA LYS A 19 25.43 -29.31 -2.06
C LYS A 19 25.95 -28.10 -1.29
N ILE A 20 25.41 -26.91 -1.60
CA ILE A 20 25.51 -25.77 -0.70
C ILE A 20 24.52 -26.06 0.42
N LYS A 21 25.03 -26.38 1.63
CA LYS A 21 24.22 -26.30 2.84
C LYS A 21 23.90 -24.82 3.03
N VAL A 22 22.77 -24.40 2.48
CA VAL A 22 22.14 -23.16 2.90
C VAL A 22 21.74 -23.39 4.34
N ALA A 23 22.34 -22.66 5.27
CA ALA A 23 21.84 -22.58 6.63
C ALA A 23 20.36 -22.17 6.51
N GLN A 24 19.46 -22.99 7.00
CA GLN A 24 18.06 -22.61 7.19
C GLN A 24 18.08 -21.56 8.30
N GLU A 25 18.15 -20.29 7.90
CA GLU A 25 17.74 -19.22 8.81
C GLU A 25 16.26 -19.47 9.13
N ASP A 26 15.90 -19.44 10.42
CA ASP A 26 14.51 -19.50 10.85
C ASP A 26 13.69 -18.52 10.01
N PRO A 27 12.53 -18.91 9.49
CA PRO A 27 11.74 -18.05 8.62
C PRO A 27 11.39 -16.78 9.39
N LYS A 28 12.11 -15.70 9.07
CA LYS A 28 11.85 -14.39 9.65
C LYS A 28 10.41 -14.01 9.27
N LEU A 29 9.55 -13.79 10.27
CA LEU A 29 8.16 -13.38 10.06
C LEU A 29 8.10 -12.17 9.12
N LYS A 30 7.27 -12.25 8.09
CA LYS A 30 7.07 -11.12 7.19
C LYS A 30 6.32 -9.99 7.89
N THR A 31 6.63 -8.76 7.55
CA THR A 31 5.91 -7.60 8.07
C THR A 31 5.02 -7.00 6.97
N ILE A 32 3.74 -6.83 7.27
CA ILE A 32 2.76 -6.21 6.39
C ILE A 32 2.31 -4.89 6.99
N TYR A 33 2.60 -3.79 6.29
CA TYR A 33 2.11 -2.46 6.61
C TYR A 33 0.86 -2.16 5.78
N ILE A 34 -0.28 -1.93 6.44
CA ILE A 34 -1.55 -1.52 5.84
C ILE A 34 -1.77 -0.05 6.21
N ILE A 35 -1.58 0.86 5.26
CA ILE A 35 -1.54 2.30 5.51
C ILE A 35 -2.76 2.97 4.90
N GLY A 36 -3.70 3.40 5.76
CA GLY A 36 -4.89 4.17 5.42
C GLY A 36 -4.65 5.67 5.53
N GLY A 37 -5.62 6.43 5.05
CA GLY A 37 -5.64 7.89 5.17
C GLY A 37 -6.40 8.53 4.02
N THR A 38 -6.88 9.76 4.22
CA THR A 38 -7.62 10.48 3.18
C THR A 38 -6.73 10.85 1.98
N MET A 39 -7.32 11.25 0.87
CA MET A 39 -6.57 11.74 -0.29
C MET A 39 -5.78 13.01 0.09
N GLY A 40 -4.55 13.13 -0.37
CA GLY A 40 -3.67 14.27 -0.05
C GLY A 40 -2.90 14.18 1.27
N VAL A 41 -3.18 13.20 2.15
CA VAL A 41 -2.46 13.05 3.45
C VAL A 41 -0.99 12.61 3.30
N GLY A 42 -0.58 12.11 2.13
CA GLY A 42 0.80 11.74 1.84
C GLY A 42 1.12 10.24 1.84
N LYS A 43 0.12 9.35 1.83
CA LYS A 43 0.30 7.88 1.87
C LYS A 43 1.34 7.37 0.87
N THR A 44 1.12 7.60 -0.42
CA THR A 44 1.98 7.09 -1.50
C THR A 44 3.42 7.57 -1.34
N THR A 45 3.62 8.84 -1.00
CA THR A 45 4.95 9.43 -0.80
C THR A 45 5.67 8.76 0.37
N VAL A 46 5.01 8.60 1.52
CA VAL A 46 5.58 7.93 2.69
C VAL A 46 5.89 6.47 2.41
N CYS A 47 4.99 5.75 1.73
CA CYS A 47 5.19 4.34 1.37
C CYS A 47 6.36 4.14 0.39
N GLN A 48 6.58 5.06 -0.54
CA GLN A 48 7.77 5.02 -1.42
C GLN A 48 9.07 5.19 -0.62
N VAL A 49 9.09 6.12 0.35
CA VAL A 49 10.25 6.29 1.24
C VAL A 49 10.48 5.02 2.07
N MET A 50 9.42 4.44 2.64
CA MET A 50 9.53 3.17 3.38
C MET A 50 10.09 2.05 2.51
N LYS A 51 9.61 1.92 1.26
CA LYS A 51 10.09 0.92 0.31
C LYS A 51 11.59 1.05 0.05
N GLU A 52 12.11 2.28 -0.07
CA GLU A 52 13.54 2.52 -0.30
C GLU A 52 14.39 2.27 0.95
N LYS A 53 13.82 2.40 2.15
CA LYS A 53 14.53 2.20 3.43
C LYS A 53 14.53 0.74 3.89
N LEU A 54 13.55 -0.05 3.50
CA LEU A 54 13.37 -1.42 3.97
C LEU A 54 13.87 -2.43 2.93
N ASP A 55 14.80 -3.27 3.34
CA ASP A 55 15.32 -4.33 2.49
C ASP A 55 14.22 -5.35 2.12
N ASN A 56 14.33 -5.93 0.93
CA ASN A 56 13.41 -6.95 0.43
C ASN A 56 11.93 -6.54 0.56
N SER A 57 11.64 -5.28 0.27
CA SER A 57 10.31 -4.70 0.36
C SER A 57 9.60 -4.65 -1.00
N VAL A 58 8.27 -4.74 -0.95
CA VAL A 58 7.38 -4.50 -2.10
C VAL A 58 6.28 -3.50 -1.69
N PHE A 59 5.93 -2.61 -2.61
CA PHE A 59 4.88 -1.62 -2.38
C PHE A 59 3.75 -1.75 -3.38
N LEU A 60 2.51 -1.69 -2.88
CA LEU A 60 1.28 -1.66 -3.65
C LEU A 60 0.44 -0.44 -3.24
N ASP A 61 0.10 0.41 -4.20
CA ASP A 61 -0.96 1.40 -4.03
C ASP A 61 -2.28 0.82 -4.54
N GLY A 62 -3.33 0.86 -3.74
CA GLY A 62 -4.64 0.32 -4.09
C GLY A 62 -5.25 0.98 -5.32
N ASP A 63 -4.91 2.24 -5.60
CA ASP A 63 -5.39 2.94 -6.79
C ASP A 63 -4.86 2.32 -8.08
N TRP A 64 -3.70 1.66 -8.07
CA TRP A 64 -3.17 0.93 -9.25
C TRP A 64 -3.96 -0.33 -9.62
N CYS A 65 -4.81 -0.81 -8.70
CA CYS A 65 -5.59 -2.04 -8.91
C CYS A 65 -6.87 -1.81 -9.71
N TRP A 66 -7.22 -0.57 -10.03
CA TRP A 66 -8.41 -0.19 -10.78
C TRP A 66 -8.25 1.11 -11.60
N ASP A 67 -7.04 1.43 -12.02
CA ASP A 67 -6.77 2.58 -12.88
C ASP A 67 -7.45 2.39 -14.24
N SER A 68 -8.45 3.23 -14.55
CA SER A 68 -9.31 3.08 -15.73
C SER A 68 -9.75 4.44 -16.29
N HIS A 69 -10.06 4.46 -17.59
CA HIS A 69 -10.60 5.65 -18.25
C HIS A 69 -11.88 5.32 -19.06
N PRO A 70 -13.03 5.99 -18.82
CA PRO A 70 -13.30 6.87 -17.68
C PRO A 70 -13.29 6.11 -16.34
N PHE A 71 -12.89 6.77 -15.26
CA PHE A 71 -12.90 6.15 -13.94
C PHE A 71 -14.35 5.96 -13.44
N GLN A 72 -14.71 4.72 -13.09
CA GLN A 72 -16.06 4.36 -12.68
C GLN A 72 -16.07 3.71 -11.31
N VAL A 73 -16.92 4.21 -10.42
CA VAL A 73 -17.12 3.66 -9.08
C VAL A 73 -18.52 3.05 -8.98
N THR A 74 -18.63 1.75 -9.22
CA THR A 74 -19.84 0.95 -9.11
C THR A 74 -19.64 -0.14 -8.05
N ASP A 75 -20.69 -0.84 -7.66
CA ASP A 75 -20.54 -1.95 -6.71
C ASP A 75 -19.72 -3.10 -7.31
N GLU A 76 -19.78 -3.28 -8.62
CA GLU A 76 -18.96 -4.25 -9.34
C GLU A 76 -17.48 -3.86 -9.30
N THR A 77 -17.13 -2.60 -9.63
CA THR A 77 -15.74 -2.14 -9.62
C THR A 77 -15.15 -2.07 -8.21
N LYS A 78 -15.97 -1.74 -7.19
CA LYS A 78 -15.57 -1.82 -5.78
C LYS A 78 -15.23 -3.26 -5.37
N LYS A 79 -16.05 -4.23 -5.75
CA LYS A 79 -15.79 -5.64 -5.48
C LYS A 79 -14.53 -6.12 -6.21
N MET A 80 -14.40 -5.77 -7.49
CA MET A 80 -13.24 -6.10 -8.31
C MET A 80 -11.95 -5.57 -7.71
N VAL A 81 -11.90 -4.29 -7.31
CA VAL A 81 -10.66 -3.70 -6.77
C VAL A 81 -10.22 -4.37 -5.47
N ILE A 82 -11.16 -4.71 -4.58
CA ILE A 82 -10.84 -5.46 -3.35
C ILE A 82 -10.25 -6.82 -3.70
N GLN A 83 -10.83 -7.54 -4.64
CA GLN A 83 -10.32 -8.85 -5.10
C GLN A 83 -8.91 -8.73 -5.70
N ASN A 84 -8.66 -7.72 -6.54
CA ASN A 84 -7.34 -7.46 -7.12
C ASN A 84 -6.30 -7.15 -6.03
N ILE A 85 -6.63 -6.28 -5.07
CA ILE A 85 -5.77 -5.95 -3.94
C ILE A 85 -5.42 -7.21 -3.15
N CYS A 86 -6.41 -7.99 -2.71
CA CYS A 86 -6.21 -9.18 -1.91
C CYS A 86 -5.39 -10.23 -2.67
N PHE A 87 -5.65 -10.41 -3.97
CA PHE A 87 -4.88 -11.32 -4.81
C PHE A 87 -3.40 -10.91 -4.86
N LEU A 88 -3.10 -9.65 -5.17
CA LEU A 88 -1.72 -9.16 -5.26
C LEU A 88 -1.00 -9.23 -3.92
N LEU A 89 -1.65 -8.85 -2.82
CA LEU A 89 -1.06 -8.93 -1.49
C LEU A 89 -0.71 -10.38 -1.11
N ASN A 90 -1.59 -11.36 -1.39
CA ASN A 90 -1.30 -12.77 -1.15
C ASN A 90 -0.15 -13.28 -2.04
N GLN A 91 -0.03 -12.84 -3.31
CA GLN A 91 1.13 -13.16 -4.13
C GLN A 91 2.43 -12.65 -3.51
N PHE A 92 2.44 -11.45 -2.93
CA PHE A 92 3.62 -10.92 -2.24
C PHE A 92 3.92 -11.65 -0.93
N ILE A 93 2.88 -12.05 -0.17
CA ILE A 93 3.02 -12.84 1.05
C ILE A 93 3.68 -14.19 0.74
N HIS A 94 3.29 -14.85 -0.34
CA HIS A 94 3.85 -16.15 -0.73
C HIS A 94 5.21 -16.05 -1.43
N CYS A 95 5.62 -14.87 -1.89
CA CYS A 95 6.89 -14.68 -2.59
C CYS A 95 8.05 -14.62 -1.58
N SER A 96 8.99 -15.55 -1.65
CA SER A 96 10.15 -15.62 -0.76
C SER A 96 11.13 -14.44 -0.93
N ALA A 97 11.05 -13.69 -2.04
CA ALA A 97 11.90 -12.52 -2.29
C ALA A 97 11.58 -11.32 -1.38
N TYR A 98 10.36 -11.27 -0.82
CA TYR A 98 9.92 -10.13 -0.01
C TYR A 98 9.81 -10.50 1.46
N GLN A 99 10.37 -9.66 2.32
CA GLN A 99 10.24 -9.72 3.78
C GLN A 99 9.26 -8.66 4.28
N THR A 100 9.13 -7.55 3.55
CA THR A 100 8.27 -6.43 3.91
C THR A 100 7.29 -6.14 2.78
N ILE A 101 6.00 -6.08 3.13
CA ILE A 101 4.92 -5.76 2.21
C ILE A 101 4.30 -4.45 2.69
N ILE A 102 4.29 -3.44 1.83
CA ILE A 102 3.74 -2.12 2.12
C ILE A 102 2.53 -1.93 1.20
N PHE A 103 1.39 -1.68 1.79
CA PHE A 103 0.15 -1.39 1.06
C PHE A 103 -0.46 -0.09 1.53
N CYS A 104 -0.88 0.76 0.62
CA CYS A 104 -1.67 1.93 0.99
C CYS A 104 -2.91 2.09 0.13
N TRP A 105 -3.97 2.62 0.74
CA TRP A 105 -5.20 2.99 0.05
C TRP A 105 -6.08 3.93 0.87
N VAL A 106 -7.18 4.44 0.26
CA VAL A 106 -8.22 5.22 0.97
C VAL A 106 -9.19 4.25 1.65
N MET A 107 -8.87 3.83 2.87
CA MET A 107 -9.68 2.91 3.69
C MET A 107 -10.35 3.70 4.82
N HIS A 108 -11.47 4.35 4.52
CA HIS A 108 -12.15 5.26 5.45
C HIS A 108 -13.31 4.60 6.22
N GLU A 109 -13.51 3.31 6.02
CA GLU A 109 -14.50 2.47 6.71
C GLU A 109 -13.82 1.22 7.26
N GLN A 110 -14.16 0.82 8.48
CA GLN A 110 -13.59 -0.36 9.13
C GLN A 110 -13.83 -1.63 8.31
N SER A 111 -15.01 -1.74 7.70
CA SER A 111 -15.38 -2.88 6.85
C SER A 111 -14.44 -3.12 5.68
N ILE A 112 -13.86 -2.06 5.09
CA ILE A 112 -12.88 -2.19 4.01
C ILE A 112 -11.59 -2.83 4.55
N ILE A 113 -11.12 -2.36 5.71
CA ILE A 113 -9.92 -2.88 6.37
C ILE A 113 -10.14 -4.35 6.75
N ASP A 114 -11.26 -4.65 7.39
CA ASP A 114 -11.59 -6.00 7.85
C ASP A 114 -11.67 -6.98 6.66
N THR A 115 -12.35 -6.59 5.57
CA THR A 115 -12.45 -7.40 4.35
C THR A 115 -11.08 -7.74 3.78
N ILE A 116 -10.18 -6.76 3.71
CA ILE A 116 -8.81 -7.00 3.24
C ILE A 116 -8.08 -7.95 4.20
N LEU A 117 -8.08 -7.64 5.50
CA LEU A 117 -7.38 -8.43 6.51
C LEU A 117 -7.88 -9.88 6.61
N GLU A 118 -9.17 -10.12 6.47
CA GLU A 118 -9.77 -11.45 6.46
C GLU A 118 -9.35 -12.27 5.24
N SER A 119 -9.07 -11.61 4.12
CA SER A 119 -8.68 -12.24 2.85
C SER A 119 -7.19 -12.53 2.72
N LEU A 120 -6.35 -12.12 3.68
CA LEU A 120 -4.89 -12.32 3.63
C LEU A 120 -4.46 -13.62 4.31
N ASP A 121 -3.53 -14.33 3.69
CA ASP A 121 -2.84 -15.50 4.22
C ASP A 121 -1.72 -15.07 5.21
N LYS A 122 -2.14 -14.50 6.34
CA LYS A 122 -1.27 -13.75 7.27
C LYS A 122 -0.76 -14.56 8.47
N ALA A 123 -0.91 -15.88 8.47
CA ALA A 123 -0.60 -16.72 9.65
C ALA A 123 0.83 -16.50 10.17
N ASP A 124 1.80 -16.32 9.27
CA ASP A 124 3.21 -16.14 9.60
C ASP A 124 3.65 -14.68 9.32
N CYS A 125 2.76 -13.71 9.57
CA CYS A 125 3.03 -12.30 9.31
C CYS A 125 2.76 -11.44 10.54
N THR A 126 3.60 -10.42 10.74
CA THR A 126 3.33 -9.31 11.64
C THR A 126 2.53 -8.24 10.87
N LEU A 127 1.36 -7.86 11.40
CA LEU A 127 0.51 -6.84 10.79
C LEU A 127 0.65 -5.51 11.54
N LYS A 128 0.82 -4.43 10.78
CA LYS A 128 0.81 -3.05 11.27
C LYS A 128 -0.23 -2.26 10.47
N VAL A 129 -1.37 -1.96 11.10
CA VAL A 129 -2.49 -1.25 10.47
C VAL A 129 -2.51 0.18 10.97
N ILE A 130 -2.27 1.14 10.08
CA ILE A 130 -1.98 2.53 10.42
C ILE A 130 -2.88 3.45 9.61
N SER A 131 -3.42 4.49 10.26
CA SER A 131 -4.11 5.59 9.62
C SER A 131 -3.27 6.86 9.69
N LEU A 132 -2.87 7.39 8.53
CA LEU A 132 -2.26 8.71 8.46
C LEU A 132 -3.35 9.76 8.58
N ILE A 133 -3.17 10.68 9.51
CA ILE A 133 -4.04 11.84 9.74
C ILE A 133 -3.22 13.12 9.64
N CYS A 134 -3.88 14.25 9.45
CA CYS A 134 -3.27 15.58 9.54
C CYS A 134 -4.33 16.61 9.88
N ASP A 135 -3.90 17.82 10.19
CA ASP A 135 -4.80 18.96 10.36
C ASP A 135 -5.50 19.32 9.05
N GLU A 136 -6.72 19.86 9.15
CA GLU A 136 -7.52 20.26 7.97
C GLU A 136 -6.82 21.33 7.14
N ALA A 137 -6.22 22.33 7.78
CA ALA A 137 -5.50 23.39 7.11
C ALA A 137 -4.29 22.85 6.31
N GLU A 138 -3.56 21.91 6.88
CA GLU A 138 -2.43 21.26 6.22
C GLU A 138 -2.91 20.41 5.02
N LEU A 139 -4.00 19.66 5.18
CA LEU A 139 -4.61 18.88 4.10
C LEU A 139 -5.05 19.77 2.95
N GLU A 140 -5.74 20.87 3.27
CA GLU A 140 -6.19 21.85 2.30
C GLU A 140 -5.03 22.44 1.51
N ALA A 141 -3.96 22.86 2.21
CA ALA A 141 -2.76 23.42 1.57
C ALA A 141 -2.11 22.43 0.59
N ARG A 142 -1.99 21.15 0.98
CA ARG A 142 -1.44 20.07 0.13
C ARG A 142 -2.31 19.84 -1.10
N LEU A 143 -3.62 19.72 -0.91
CA LEU A 143 -4.56 19.50 -2.02
C LEU A 143 -4.66 20.68 -2.97
N MET A 144 -4.64 21.92 -2.47
CA MET A 144 -4.63 23.13 -3.30
C MET A 144 -3.37 23.20 -4.17
N LYS A 145 -2.22 22.79 -3.64
CA LYS A 145 -0.99 22.66 -4.43
C LYS A 145 -1.12 21.63 -5.55
N ASP A 146 -1.70 20.46 -5.26
CA ASP A 146 -1.92 19.40 -6.26
C ASP A 146 -2.92 19.87 -7.35
N ILE A 147 -3.98 20.56 -6.97
CA ILE A 147 -4.97 21.15 -7.90
C ILE A 147 -4.32 22.21 -8.78
N ALA A 148 -3.53 23.10 -8.21
CA ALA A 148 -2.81 24.15 -8.96
C ALA A 148 -1.80 23.55 -9.96
N ALA A 149 -1.21 22.42 -9.64
CA ALA A 149 -0.32 21.66 -10.52
C ALA A 149 -1.06 20.79 -11.57
N GLY A 150 -2.39 20.78 -11.57
CA GLY A 150 -3.19 19.96 -12.49
C GLY A 150 -3.16 18.46 -12.20
N ILE A 151 -2.67 18.06 -11.02
CA ILE A 151 -2.58 16.65 -10.61
C ILE A 151 -3.95 16.13 -10.15
N ARG A 152 -4.81 17.01 -9.62
CA ARG A 152 -6.11 16.65 -9.06
C ARG A 152 -7.21 17.63 -9.48
N GLU A 153 -8.44 17.12 -9.52
CA GLU A 153 -9.63 17.93 -9.73
C GLU A 153 -10.08 18.62 -8.43
N LYS A 154 -10.84 19.74 -8.55
CA LYS A 154 -11.27 20.55 -7.40
C LYS A 154 -12.18 19.83 -6.41
N ASP A 155 -12.94 18.84 -6.87
CA ASP A 155 -13.88 18.06 -6.04
C ASP A 155 -13.19 17.20 -4.97
N VAL A 156 -11.89 16.90 -5.17
CA VAL A 156 -11.10 16.12 -4.21
C VAL A 156 -11.04 16.77 -2.83
N LEU A 157 -11.00 18.11 -2.76
CA LEU A 157 -10.91 18.86 -1.51
C LEU A 157 -12.08 18.53 -0.58
N LYS A 158 -13.30 18.69 -1.08
CA LYS A 158 -14.52 18.40 -0.31
C LYS A 158 -14.59 16.94 0.13
N ARG A 159 -14.28 16.01 -0.78
CA ARG A 159 -14.28 14.57 -0.48
C ARG A 159 -13.25 14.19 0.56
N SER A 160 -12.07 14.78 0.53
CA SER A 160 -11.00 14.48 1.47
C SER A 160 -11.30 15.00 2.87
N ILE A 161 -11.74 16.25 2.99
CA ILE A 161 -12.09 16.88 4.28
C ILE A 161 -13.25 16.12 4.94
N SER A 162 -14.32 15.80 4.18
CA SER A 162 -15.48 15.08 4.74
C SER A 162 -15.14 13.69 5.30
N ARG A 163 -14.04 13.09 4.87
CA ARG A 163 -13.60 11.75 5.32
C ARG A 163 -12.63 11.79 6.50
N MET A 164 -12.04 12.94 6.85
CA MET A 164 -11.02 13.03 7.92
C MET A 164 -11.52 12.45 9.23
N GLY A 165 -12.74 12.80 9.65
CA GLY A 165 -13.34 12.32 10.88
C GLY A 165 -13.54 10.79 10.96
N ASN A 166 -13.60 10.10 9.82
CA ASN A 166 -13.78 8.66 9.80
C ASN A 166 -12.53 7.93 10.32
N TYR A 167 -11.33 8.42 9.99
CA TYR A 167 -10.07 7.79 10.39
C TYR A 167 -9.82 7.80 11.90
N ILE A 168 -10.47 8.71 12.64
CA ILE A 168 -10.39 8.76 14.11
C ILE A 168 -11.15 7.59 14.76
N LYS A 169 -12.15 7.04 14.05
CA LYS A 169 -13.03 5.97 14.56
C LYS A 169 -12.54 4.57 14.20
N LEU A 170 -11.52 4.45 13.34
CA LEU A 170 -11.00 3.16 12.89
C LEU A 170 -10.14 2.50 13.98
N ASN A 171 -10.16 1.17 14.01
CA ASN A 171 -9.28 0.36 14.87
C ASN A 171 -7.89 0.26 14.23
N THR A 172 -7.15 1.36 14.24
CA THR A 172 -5.81 1.50 13.64
C THR A 172 -4.91 2.35 14.53
N VAL A 173 -3.60 2.19 14.40
CA VAL A 173 -2.64 3.14 14.97
C VAL A 173 -2.74 4.44 14.18
N ARG A 174 -3.02 5.55 14.86
CA ARG A 174 -3.09 6.86 14.20
C ARG A 174 -1.74 7.55 14.27
N LEU A 175 -1.28 8.05 13.13
CA LEU A 175 -0.05 8.79 13.02
C LEU A 175 -0.32 10.15 12.37
N ASP A 176 -0.03 11.20 13.11
CA ASP A 176 -0.18 12.57 12.63
C ASP A 176 0.99 12.97 11.72
N THR A 177 0.66 13.45 10.53
CA THR A 177 1.61 13.87 9.49
C THR A 177 1.73 15.38 9.36
N SER A 178 1.03 16.15 10.21
CA SER A 178 1.06 17.61 10.16
C SER A 178 2.47 18.13 10.42
N ASN A 179 2.93 19.04 9.56
CA ASN A 179 4.25 19.67 9.67
C ASN A 179 5.46 18.70 9.68
N LYS A 180 5.27 17.44 9.28
CA LYS A 180 6.34 16.44 9.22
C LYS A 180 6.80 16.18 7.78
N LYS A 181 8.08 15.85 7.62
CA LYS A 181 8.61 15.40 6.34
C LYS A 181 8.26 13.93 6.11
N PRO A 182 8.08 13.49 4.86
CA PRO A 182 7.80 12.07 4.54
C PRO A 182 8.82 11.09 5.13
N MET A 183 10.08 11.50 5.24
CA MET A 183 11.16 10.69 5.82
C MET A 183 10.91 10.42 7.31
N ASP A 184 10.57 11.47 8.07
CA ASP A 184 10.33 11.37 9.51
C ASP A 184 9.10 10.50 9.80
N ILE A 185 8.05 10.65 8.98
CA ILE A 185 6.83 9.83 9.07
C ILE A 185 7.16 8.35 8.79
N ALA A 186 7.97 8.08 7.75
CA ALA A 186 8.38 6.72 7.43
C ALA A 186 9.17 6.08 8.58
N ASP A 187 10.08 6.83 9.22
CA ASP A 187 10.85 6.36 10.37
C ASP A 187 9.95 6.05 11.57
N GLU A 188 8.98 6.91 11.86
CA GLU A 188 8.00 6.65 12.92
C GLU A 188 7.19 5.37 12.64
N ILE A 189 6.75 5.13 11.40
CA ILE A 189 6.01 3.93 11.02
C ILE A 189 6.86 2.66 11.18
N ILE A 190 8.11 2.73 10.75
CA ILE A 190 9.03 1.59 10.82
C ILE A 190 9.33 1.22 12.27
N ALA A 191 9.40 2.22 13.17
CA ALA A 191 9.68 2.03 14.58
C ALA A 191 8.48 1.48 15.41
N LEU A 192 7.24 1.52 14.88
CA LEU A 192 6.06 0.93 15.52
C LEU A 192 6.21 -0.59 15.66
#